data_001d5567aa1cb7f5537d843266cfe7e3
#
_entry.id   001d5567aa1cb7f5537d843266cfe7e3
#
_cell.length_a   1.000
_cell.length_b   1.000
_cell.length_c   1.000
_cell.angle_alpha   90.00
_cell.angle_beta   90.00
_cell.angle_gamma   90.00
#
_symmetry.space_group_name_H-M   'P 1'
#
loop_
_entity.id
_entity.type
_entity.pdbx_description
1 polymer ?
#
loop_
_entity_poly.entity_id
_entity_poly.type
_entity_poly.pdbx_seq_one_letter_code
_entity_poly.pdbx_strand_id
1 'polypeptide(L)'
;GQAWRRGADTTVERVVVGRRTAEQELDIIRLLEDGAPAAERAAPLPPSPAAAAAPVGEPTTQEMVQAVRDWLGEAIKPQAEGHGKFQVAVAMNALGIVMRDLGAGIRAEDKALAGDILAGRATLADPGLLARLRRAALDKCAVDSPKYAALAAARAAWNG
;
A
#
# COMPACT_ATOMS: atom_id res chain seq x y z
N GLY A 1 -4.48 -11.22 6.58
CA GLY A 1 -4.61 -9.91 7.20
C GLY A 1 -5.44 -9.96 8.46
N GLN A 2 -4.92 -9.48 9.55
CA GLN A 2 -5.74 -9.29 10.74
C GLN A 2 -6.76 -8.20 10.41
N ALA A 3 -8.04 -8.56 10.41
CA ALA A 3 -9.10 -7.58 10.34
C ALA A 3 -8.94 -6.61 11.52
N TRP A 4 -8.79 -5.33 11.24
CA TRP A 4 -8.85 -4.29 12.25
C TRP A 4 -10.21 -4.38 12.93
N ARG A 5 -10.23 -4.87 14.14
CA ARG A 5 -11.48 -4.92 14.91
C ARG A 5 -11.83 -3.50 15.32
N ARG A 6 -13.02 -3.05 14.95
CA ARG A 6 -13.58 -1.81 15.49
C ARG A 6 -13.60 -1.92 17.01
N GLY A 7 -12.95 -0.99 17.71
CA GLY A 7 -12.83 -0.99 19.17
C GLY A 7 -11.50 -1.51 19.72
N ALA A 8 -10.59 -2.05 18.87
CA ALA A 8 -9.21 -2.26 19.30
C ALA A 8 -8.49 -0.92 19.38
N ASP A 9 -7.52 -0.84 20.29
CA ASP A 9 -6.63 0.29 20.49
C ASP A 9 -6.14 0.86 19.13
N THR A 10 -6.74 1.98 18.70
CA THR A 10 -6.50 2.65 17.42
C THR A 10 -5.52 3.80 17.58
N THR A 11 -4.42 3.59 18.31
CA THR A 11 -3.36 4.58 18.36
C THR A 11 -2.79 4.83 16.96
N VAL A 12 -2.31 6.04 16.72
CA VAL A 12 -1.72 6.46 15.44
C VAL A 12 -0.58 5.51 15.04
N GLU A 13 0.23 5.08 16.00
CA GLU A 13 1.33 4.14 15.79
C GLU A 13 0.84 2.79 15.27
N ARG A 14 -0.23 2.25 15.86
CA ARG A 14 -0.80 0.96 15.43
C ARG A 14 -1.44 1.01 14.06
N VAL A 15 -2.08 2.11 13.71
CA VAL A 15 -2.66 2.31 12.38
C VAL A 15 -1.58 2.26 11.31
N VAL A 16 -0.45 2.94 11.52
CA VAL A 16 0.68 2.94 10.58
C VAL A 16 1.33 1.56 10.51
N VAL A 17 1.55 0.89 11.66
CA VAL A 17 2.11 -0.47 11.69
C VAL A 17 1.22 -1.46 10.94
N GLY A 18 -0.10 -1.33 11.06
CA GLY A 18 -1.05 -2.17 10.31
C GLY A 18 -0.91 -2.06 8.79
N ARG A 19 -0.47 -0.92 8.27
CA ARG A 19 -0.24 -0.72 6.83
C ARG A 19 1.09 -1.31 6.33
N ARG A 20 2.01 -1.66 7.21
CA ARG A 20 3.30 -2.29 6.82
C ARG A 20 3.15 -3.72 6.31
N THR A 21 1.98 -4.32 6.36
CA THR A 21 1.72 -5.62 5.73
C THR A 21 2.04 -5.64 4.23
N ALA A 22 2.02 -4.49 3.57
CA ALA A 22 2.41 -4.34 2.18
C ALA A 22 3.88 -4.71 1.91
N GLU A 23 4.78 -4.45 2.86
CA GLU A 23 6.19 -4.86 2.78
C GLU A 23 6.30 -6.38 2.78
N GLN A 24 5.57 -7.04 3.68
CA GLN A 24 5.54 -8.50 3.78
C GLN A 24 4.94 -9.15 2.54
N GLU A 25 3.87 -8.58 1.99
CA GLU A 25 3.26 -9.05 0.74
C GLU A 25 4.26 -8.99 -0.43
N LEU A 26 4.99 -7.89 -0.55
CA LEU A 26 6.02 -7.74 -1.57
C LEU A 26 7.11 -8.81 -1.45
N ASP A 27 7.61 -9.04 -0.24
CA ASP A 27 8.65 -10.03 0.03
C ASP A 27 8.15 -11.45 -0.25
N ILE A 28 6.92 -11.78 0.14
CA ILE A 28 6.31 -13.08 -0.15
C ILE A 28 6.22 -13.32 -1.66
N ILE A 29 5.77 -12.34 -2.45
CA ILE A 29 5.67 -12.48 -3.90
C ILE A 29 7.07 -12.71 -4.51
N ARG A 30 8.10 -12.01 -4.03
CA ARG A 30 9.48 -12.21 -4.49
C ARG A 30 10.01 -13.62 -4.17
N LEU A 31 9.63 -14.19 -3.03
CA LEU A 31 10.03 -15.55 -2.65
C LEU A 31 9.28 -16.62 -3.45
N LEU A 32 8.01 -16.37 -3.77
CA LEU A 32 7.16 -17.32 -4.49
C LEU A 32 7.44 -17.37 -6.00
N GLU A 33 8.09 -16.35 -6.57
CA GLU A 33 8.31 -16.29 -8.01
C GLU A 33 9.15 -17.42 -8.57
N ASP A 34 10.06 -18.01 -7.78
CA ASP A 34 10.85 -19.16 -8.19
C ASP A 34 10.00 -20.42 -8.44
N GLY A 35 8.85 -20.53 -7.79
CA GLY A 35 7.87 -21.60 -7.98
C GLY A 35 6.97 -21.42 -9.20
N ALA A 36 7.04 -20.28 -9.89
CA ALA A 36 6.22 -20.01 -11.06
C ALA A 36 6.90 -20.50 -12.36
N PRO A 37 6.13 -20.88 -13.41
CA PRO A 37 6.67 -21.17 -14.73
C PRO A 37 7.51 -20.00 -15.28
N ALA A 38 8.57 -20.33 -16.05
CA ALA A 38 9.48 -19.31 -16.60
C ALA A 38 8.74 -18.25 -17.45
N ALA A 39 7.74 -18.66 -18.22
CA ALA A 39 6.92 -17.76 -19.01
C ALA A 39 6.17 -16.74 -18.15
N GLU A 40 5.64 -17.16 -17.02
CA GLU A 40 4.94 -16.28 -16.08
C GLU A 40 5.90 -15.33 -15.37
N ARG A 41 7.11 -15.78 -15.05
CA ARG A 41 8.16 -14.91 -14.48
C ARG A 41 8.62 -13.82 -15.44
N ALA A 42 8.61 -14.11 -16.75
CA ALA A 42 8.98 -13.17 -17.80
C ALA A 42 7.81 -12.29 -18.30
N ALA A 43 6.59 -12.58 -17.88
CA ALA A 43 5.42 -11.85 -18.33
C ALA A 43 5.48 -10.37 -17.88
N PRO A 44 5.10 -9.41 -18.76
CA PRO A 44 5.07 -8.01 -18.41
C PRO A 44 4.02 -7.74 -17.34
N LEU A 45 4.26 -6.72 -16.50
CA LEU A 45 3.28 -6.27 -15.53
C LEU A 45 2.09 -5.60 -16.23
N PRO A 46 0.85 -5.86 -15.77
CA PRO A 46 -0.28 -5.08 -16.20
C PRO A 46 -0.14 -3.62 -15.72
N PRO A 47 -0.82 -2.67 -16.34
CA PRO A 47 -0.84 -1.29 -15.85
C PRO A 47 -1.49 -1.23 -14.46
N SER A 48 -1.09 -0.24 -13.67
CA SER A 48 -1.78 0.07 -12.40
C SER A 48 -3.23 0.46 -12.68
N PRO A 49 -4.19 0.09 -11.81
CA PRO A 49 -5.56 0.53 -11.94
C PRO A 49 -5.64 2.06 -12.00
N ALA A 50 -6.54 2.59 -12.83
CA ALA A 50 -6.80 4.02 -12.86
C ALA A 50 -7.29 4.49 -11.49
N ALA A 51 -6.88 5.71 -11.08
CA ALA A 51 -7.42 6.36 -9.90
C ALA A 51 -8.96 6.43 -10.01
N ALA A 52 -9.64 6.27 -8.87
CA ALA A 52 -11.09 6.39 -8.79
C ALA A 52 -11.55 7.76 -9.34
N ALA A 53 -12.85 7.86 -9.69
CA ALA A 53 -13.47 9.03 -10.30
C ALA A 53 -12.99 10.37 -9.72
N ALA A 54 -12.99 11.41 -10.56
CA ALA A 54 -12.60 12.76 -10.19
C ALA A 54 -13.26 13.24 -8.89
N PRO A 55 -12.54 14.00 -8.04
CA PRO A 55 -13.09 14.51 -6.77
C PRO A 55 -14.33 15.37 -7.03
N VAL A 56 -15.33 15.21 -6.15
CA VAL A 56 -16.65 15.84 -6.30
C VAL A 56 -16.71 17.26 -5.71
N GLY A 57 -15.74 17.64 -4.87
CA GLY A 57 -15.74 18.92 -4.14
C GLY A 57 -14.46 19.72 -4.33
N GLU A 58 -14.57 21.03 -4.01
CA GLU A 58 -13.43 21.93 -3.86
C GLU A 58 -13.48 22.62 -2.48
N PRO A 59 -12.41 22.61 -1.68
CA PRO A 59 -11.16 21.88 -1.94
C PRO A 59 -11.37 20.37 -2.01
N THR A 60 -10.48 19.66 -2.71
CA THR A 60 -10.52 18.21 -2.83
C THR A 60 -10.19 17.54 -1.49
N THR A 61 -10.57 16.26 -1.35
CA THR A 61 -10.22 15.48 -0.15
C THR A 61 -8.69 15.45 0.06
N GLN A 62 -7.93 15.33 -1.01
CA GLN A 62 -6.47 15.34 -0.97
C GLN A 62 -5.91 16.67 -0.45
N GLU A 63 -6.46 17.80 -0.91
CA GLU A 63 -6.08 19.13 -0.46
C GLU A 63 -6.42 19.35 1.02
N MET A 64 -7.57 18.86 1.48
CA MET A 64 -7.94 18.93 2.90
C MET A 64 -6.99 18.12 3.78
N VAL A 65 -6.63 16.90 3.37
CA VAL A 65 -5.67 16.06 4.09
C VAL A 65 -4.29 16.71 4.10
N GLN A 66 -3.86 17.30 2.97
CA GLN A 66 -2.59 18.03 2.88
C GLN A 66 -2.57 19.23 3.84
N ALA A 67 -3.63 20.00 3.91
CA ALA A 67 -3.72 21.15 4.82
C ALA A 67 -3.58 20.74 6.29
N VAL A 68 -4.20 19.64 6.69
CA VAL A 68 -4.06 19.09 8.06
C VAL A 68 -2.62 18.62 8.33
N ARG A 69 -2.02 17.94 7.36
CA ARG A 69 -0.63 17.47 7.47
C ARG A 69 0.36 18.62 7.60
N ASP A 70 0.18 19.67 6.79
CA ASP A 70 1.03 20.86 6.82
C ASP A 70 0.88 21.60 8.18
N TRP A 71 -0.34 21.76 8.68
CA TRP A 71 -0.58 22.33 10.00
C TRP A 71 0.10 21.54 11.12
N LEU A 72 0.04 20.21 11.09
CA LEU A 72 0.75 19.36 12.06
C LEU A 72 2.25 19.59 12.02
N GLY A 73 2.84 19.70 10.83
CA GLY A 73 4.28 19.92 10.65
C GLY A 73 4.76 21.31 11.02
N GLU A 74 3.99 22.33 10.71
CA GLU A 74 4.37 23.74 10.86
C GLU A 74 3.99 24.30 12.22
N ALA A 75 2.81 23.96 12.73
CA ALA A 75 2.29 24.54 13.97
C ALA A 75 2.45 23.63 15.20
N ILE A 76 2.25 22.33 15.06
CA ILE A 76 2.18 21.40 16.19
C ILE A 76 3.54 20.74 16.47
N LYS A 77 4.19 20.20 15.47
CA LYS A 77 5.46 19.48 15.62
C LYS A 77 6.56 20.31 16.28
N PRO A 78 6.75 21.62 15.97
CA PRO A 78 7.77 22.44 16.62
C PRO A 78 7.53 22.66 18.11
N GLN A 79 6.28 22.57 18.56
CA GLN A 79 5.89 22.77 19.95
C GLN A 79 5.82 21.45 20.75
N ALA A 80 5.84 20.31 20.07
CA ALA A 80 5.75 19.01 20.68
C ALA A 80 7.12 18.53 21.18
N GLU A 81 7.13 17.85 22.31
CA GLU A 81 8.32 17.30 22.94
C GLU A 81 8.18 15.79 23.20
N GLY A 82 9.29 15.10 23.35
CA GLY A 82 9.34 13.70 23.73
C GLY A 82 8.44 12.81 22.85
N HIS A 83 7.61 12.02 23.49
CA HIS A 83 6.70 11.09 22.82
C HIS A 83 5.66 11.81 21.95
N GLY A 84 5.20 12.98 22.35
CA GLY A 84 4.27 13.80 21.56
C GLY A 84 4.85 14.20 20.20
N LYS A 85 6.13 14.56 20.13
CA LYS A 85 6.80 14.88 18.87
C LYS A 85 6.87 13.66 17.95
N PHE A 86 7.15 12.50 18.51
CA PHE A 86 7.09 11.23 17.76
C PHE A 86 5.69 10.95 17.22
N GLN A 87 4.64 11.09 18.04
CA GLN A 87 3.26 10.88 17.62
C GLN A 87 2.83 11.82 16.50
N VAL A 88 3.23 13.09 16.52
CA VAL A 88 2.97 14.04 15.43
C VAL A 88 3.63 13.58 14.13
N ALA A 89 4.88 13.11 14.18
CA ALA A 89 5.58 12.59 13.02
C ALA A 89 4.87 11.35 12.43
N VAL A 90 4.39 10.44 13.29
CA VAL A 90 3.62 9.26 12.89
C VAL A 90 2.26 9.66 12.28
N ALA A 91 1.58 10.64 12.86
CA ALA A 91 0.33 11.18 12.33
C ALA A 91 0.52 11.79 10.93
N MET A 92 1.58 12.56 10.72
CA MET A 92 1.92 13.09 9.40
C MET A 92 2.21 11.99 8.39
N ASN A 93 2.87 10.91 8.81
CA ASN A 93 3.09 9.73 7.95
C ASN A 93 1.76 9.03 7.61
N ALA A 94 0.86 8.87 8.57
CA ALA A 94 -0.46 8.30 8.34
C ALA A 94 -1.25 9.11 7.30
N LEU A 95 -1.26 10.44 7.41
CA LEU A 95 -1.90 11.32 6.43
C LEU A 95 -1.23 11.22 5.05
N GLY A 96 0.09 11.06 4.98
CA GLY A 96 0.80 10.78 3.74
C GLY A 96 0.35 9.48 3.06
N ILE A 97 0.11 8.41 3.84
CA ILE A 97 -0.45 7.16 3.34
C ILE A 97 -1.86 7.40 2.76
N VAL A 98 -2.72 8.10 3.49
CA VAL A 98 -4.09 8.42 3.03
C VAL A 98 -4.06 9.17 1.70
N MET A 99 -3.20 10.16 1.56
CA MET A 99 -3.07 10.94 0.31
C MET A 99 -2.66 10.06 -0.86
N ARG A 100 -1.70 9.16 -0.67
CA ARG A 100 -1.27 8.23 -1.72
C ARG A 100 -2.34 7.19 -2.05
N ASP A 101 -3.07 6.72 -1.05
CA ASP A 101 -4.17 5.76 -1.21
C ASP A 101 -5.33 6.38 -2.01
N LEU A 102 -5.69 7.62 -1.72
CA LEU A 102 -6.70 8.37 -2.48
C LEU A 102 -6.30 8.55 -3.96
N GLY A 103 -5.00 8.72 -4.24
CA GLY A 103 -4.50 8.83 -5.61
C GLY A 103 -4.34 7.49 -6.35
N ALA A 104 -4.29 6.38 -5.64
CA ALA A 104 -4.01 5.05 -6.22
C ALA A 104 -5.26 4.30 -6.73
N GLY A 105 -6.47 4.75 -6.38
CA GLY A 105 -7.71 4.06 -6.70
C GLY A 105 -8.04 2.89 -5.76
N ILE A 106 -9.23 2.31 -5.91
CA ILE A 106 -9.76 1.25 -5.04
C ILE A 106 -9.36 -0.11 -5.58
N ARG A 107 -8.86 -0.99 -4.69
CA ARG A 107 -8.43 -2.37 -5.02
C ARG A 107 -9.47 -3.39 -4.57
N ALA A 108 -10.69 -3.29 -5.07
CA ALA A 108 -11.75 -4.26 -4.76
C ALA A 108 -11.43 -5.68 -5.26
N GLU A 109 -10.64 -5.80 -6.32
CA GLU A 109 -10.29 -7.07 -6.96
C GLU A 109 -9.33 -7.94 -6.14
N ASP A 110 -8.50 -7.35 -5.29
CA ASP A 110 -7.50 -8.09 -4.48
C ASP A 110 -8.15 -9.09 -3.52
N LYS A 111 -9.34 -8.76 -3.01
CA LYS A 111 -10.04 -9.61 -2.04
C LYS A 111 -10.62 -10.87 -2.68
N ALA A 112 -11.16 -10.75 -3.89
CA ALA A 112 -11.68 -11.89 -4.64
C ALA A 112 -10.55 -12.83 -5.06
N LEU A 113 -9.44 -12.27 -5.54
CA LEU A 113 -8.25 -13.04 -5.92
C LEU A 113 -7.64 -13.78 -4.74
N ALA A 114 -7.56 -13.16 -3.56
CA ALA A 114 -7.09 -13.81 -2.35
C ALA A 114 -7.98 -15.01 -1.98
N GLY A 115 -9.29 -14.88 -2.11
CA GLY A 115 -10.24 -15.98 -1.91
C GLY A 115 -10.02 -17.14 -2.89
N ASP A 116 -9.75 -16.87 -4.14
CA ASP A 116 -9.48 -17.87 -5.16
C ASP A 116 -8.17 -18.63 -4.92
N ILE A 117 -7.12 -17.93 -4.49
CA ILE A 117 -5.84 -18.55 -4.13
C ILE A 117 -6.02 -19.46 -2.91
N LEU A 118 -6.68 -19.00 -1.87
CA LEU A 118 -6.92 -19.79 -0.65
C LEU A 118 -7.79 -21.03 -0.90
N ALA A 119 -8.73 -20.96 -1.84
CA ALA A 119 -9.58 -22.05 -2.24
C ALA A 119 -8.94 -23.00 -3.28
N GLY A 120 -7.71 -22.73 -3.70
CA GLY A 120 -7.01 -23.50 -4.73
C GLY A 120 -7.57 -23.33 -6.14
N ARG A 121 -8.45 -22.34 -6.36
CA ARG A 121 -8.98 -22.02 -7.71
C ARG A 121 -8.01 -21.22 -8.56
N ALA A 122 -7.02 -20.56 -7.95
CA ALA A 122 -5.96 -19.85 -8.63
C ALA A 122 -4.60 -20.32 -8.13
N THR A 123 -3.68 -20.61 -9.05
CA THR A 123 -2.32 -21.11 -8.79
C THR A 123 -1.28 -20.30 -9.55
N LEU A 124 -0.01 -20.38 -9.15
CA LEU A 124 1.09 -19.72 -9.86
C LEU A 124 1.29 -20.20 -11.31
N ALA A 125 0.68 -21.33 -11.69
CA ALA A 125 0.70 -21.83 -13.06
C ALA A 125 -0.36 -21.16 -13.94
N ASP A 126 -1.32 -20.43 -13.36
CA ASP A 126 -2.37 -19.77 -14.11
C ASP A 126 -1.82 -18.55 -14.87
N PRO A 127 -2.15 -18.39 -16.16
CA PRO A 127 -1.65 -17.31 -16.98
C PRO A 127 -1.92 -15.93 -16.38
N GLY A 128 -0.86 -15.13 -16.23
CA GLY A 128 -0.93 -13.76 -15.77
C GLY A 128 -1.16 -13.57 -14.26
N LEU A 129 -1.37 -14.63 -13.47
CA LEU A 129 -1.59 -14.48 -12.03
C LEU A 129 -0.39 -13.84 -11.34
N LEU A 130 0.82 -14.35 -11.58
CA LEU A 130 2.03 -13.81 -10.97
C LEU A 130 2.23 -12.33 -11.34
N ALA A 131 2.00 -11.95 -12.59
CA ALA A 131 2.12 -10.56 -13.04
C ALA A 131 1.13 -9.64 -12.31
N ARG A 132 -0.11 -10.09 -12.11
CA ARG A 132 -1.11 -9.34 -11.33
C ARG A 132 -0.72 -9.20 -9.87
N LEU A 133 -0.21 -10.26 -9.25
CA LEU A 133 0.26 -10.23 -7.85
C LEU A 133 1.46 -9.28 -7.68
N ARG A 134 2.41 -9.31 -8.62
CA ARG A 134 3.54 -8.38 -8.65
C ARG A 134 3.08 -6.93 -8.74
N ARG A 135 2.17 -6.62 -9.68
CA ARG A 135 1.61 -5.27 -9.83
C ARG A 135 0.90 -4.82 -8.56
N ALA A 136 0.02 -5.64 -8.01
CA ALA A 136 -0.70 -5.33 -6.78
C ALA A 136 0.26 -5.09 -5.60
N ALA A 137 1.29 -5.91 -5.45
CA ALA A 137 2.28 -5.76 -4.39
C ALA A 137 3.11 -4.48 -4.53
N LEU A 138 3.54 -4.12 -5.76
CA LEU A 138 4.25 -2.88 -6.03
C LEU A 138 3.40 -1.65 -5.70
N ASP A 139 2.15 -1.63 -6.17
CA ASP A 139 1.24 -0.49 -5.98
C ASP A 139 0.91 -0.30 -4.50
N LYS A 140 0.63 -1.38 -3.79
CA LYS A 140 0.31 -1.36 -2.36
C LYS A 140 1.51 -0.91 -1.52
N CYS A 141 2.70 -1.46 -1.80
CA CYS A 141 3.91 -1.05 -1.11
C CYS A 141 4.29 0.41 -1.42
N ALA A 142 4.06 0.89 -2.64
CA ALA A 142 4.28 2.28 -3.00
C ALA A 142 3.39 3.26 -2.21
N VAL A 143 2.15 2.84 -1.89
CA VAL A 143 1.23 3.64 -1.06
C VAL A 143 1.64 3.59 0.41
N ASP A 144 1.83 2.40 0.95
CA ASP A 144 1.96 2.17 2.38
C ASP A 144 3.39 2.39 2.90
N SER A 145 4.40 2.02 2.12
CA SER A 145 5.81 2.06 2.51
C SER A 145 6.72 2.47 1.34
N PRO A 146 6.57 3.70 0.81
CA PRO A 146 7.28 4.13 -0.41
C PRO A 146 8.81 4.14 -0.29
N LYS A 147 9.33 4.17 0.94
CA LYS A 147 10.77 4.16 1.23
C LYS A 147 11.34 2.77 1.51
N TYR A 148 10.53 1.73 1.38
CA TYR A 148 10.99 0.37 1.62
C TYR A 148 12.04 -0.04 0.59
N ALA A 149 13.21 -0.46 1.03
CA ALA A 149 14.36 -0.72 0.15
C ALA A 149 14.07 -1.81 -0.89
N ALA A 150 13.33 -2.86 -0.50
CA ALA A 150 12.97 -3.93 -1.42
C ALA A 150 12.00 -3.49 -2.53
N LEU A 151 11.26 -2.38 -2.35
CA LEU A 151 10.37 -1.85 -3.39
C LEU A 151 11.17 -1.39 -4.63
N ALA A 152 12.27 -0.68 -4.43
CA ALA A 152 13.12 -0.25 -5.53
C ALA A 152 13.73 -1.43 -6.28
N ALA A 153 14.22 -2.43 -5.54
CA ALA A 153 14.77 -3.66 -6.12
C ALA A 153 13.72 -4.44 -6.92
N ALA A 154 12.51 -4.58 -6.39
CA ALA A 154 11.41 -5.26 -7.07
C ALA A 154 10.98 -4.53 -8.34
N ARG A 155 10.88 -3.19 -8.31
CA ARG A 155 10.61 -2.38 -9.51
C ARG A 155 11.63 -2.61 -10.61
N ALA A 156 12.91 -2.59 -10.26
CA ALA A 156 13.99 -2.83 -11.21
C ALA A 156 13.93 -4.25 -11.80
N ALA A 157 13.69 -5.26 -10.94
CA ALA A 157 13.63 -6.66 -11.38
C ALA A 157 12.42 -6.98 -12.25
N TRP A 158 11.28 -6.31 -12.03
CA TRP A 158 10.02 -6.61 -12.71
C TRP A 158 9.64 -5.57 -13.79
N ASN A 159 10.50 -4.60 -14.07
CA ASN A 159 10.23 -3.49 -15.01
C ASN A 159 8.95 -2.72 -14.67
N GLY A 160 8.74 -2.49 -13.39
CA GLY A 160 7.55 -1.86 -12.82
C GLY A 160 7.69 -0.40 -12.41
#